data_e8b3a8f9afc898b8057b7d8d290d5c94
#
_entry.id   e8b3a8f9afc898b8057b7d8d290d5c94
#
_cell.length_a   1.000
_cell.length_b   1.000
_cell.length_c   1.000
_cell.angle_alpha   90.00
_cell.angle_beta   90.00
_cell.angle_gamma   90.00
#
_symmetry.space_group_name_H-M   'P 1'
#
loop_
_entity.id
_entity.type
_entity.pdbx_description
1 polymer ?
#
loop_
_entity_poly.entity_id
_entity_poly.type
_entity_poly.pdbx_seq_one_letter_code
_entity_poly.pdbx_strand_id
1 'polypeptide(L)'
;NTGHTPRRRFPLGAFKGEEAALKLLEDRMTPYLWDKIFRVSTIAKTRFPHDIHRAEDAYFVTAAFTHAQQVVTISDFLYDYTVDAGGLTWGRITPVDESVRLVAYLRDAAGGLPSSPRGRKAMSTSHVLTFLNNAQQALIVGGPDAEDVIKKCRSEFSWSQVFDTAQTRVIYGAAGALLKISPALYRVLYGAYVKRTYGL
;
A
#
# COMPACT_ATOMS: atom_id res chain seq x y z
N ASN A 1 5.67 14.39 -26.36
CA ASN A 1 5.06 15.26 -25.34
C ASN A 1 5.19 14.57 -23.99
N THR A 2 6.22 14.92 -23.22
CA THR A 2 6.33 14.56 -21.80
C THR A 2 5.36 15.45 -21.04
N GLY A 3 4.14 14.97 -20.81
CA GLY A 3 3.15 15.68 -20.03
C GLY A 3 3.43 15.51 -18.55
N HIS A 4 3.66 16.61 -17.83
CA HIS A 4 3.73 16.60 -16.38
C HIS A 4 2.30 16.64 -15.79
N THR A 5 1.96 15.67 -14.95
CA THR A 5 0.68 15.66 -14.24
C THR A 5 0.94 15.74 -12.74
N PRO A 6 0.60 16.87 -12.09
CA PRO A 6 0.78 17.01 -10.66
C PRO A 6 -0.12 16.00 -9.92
N ARG A 7 0.47 15.18 -9.04
CA ARG A 7 -0.27 14.20 -8.24
C ARG A 7 -0.04 14.46 -6.76
N ARG A 8 -1.08 14.94 -6.09
CA ARG A 8 -1.09 15.08 -4.63
C ARG A 8 -1.93 13.94 -4.02
N ARG A 9 -1.30 13.10 -3.18
CA ARG A 9 -1.94 11.95 -2.53
C ARG A 9 -1.87 12.02 -1.00
N PHE A 10 -1.86 13.24 -0.44
CA PHE A 10 -1.77 13.42 1.00
C PHE A 10 -2.46 14.72 1.41
N PRO A 11 -3.03 14.78 2.63
CA PRO A 11 -3.54 16.01 3.20
C PRO A 11 -2.39 16.96 3.54
N LEU A 12 -2.58 18.27 3.32
CA LEU A 12 -1.59 19.28 3.74
C LEU A 12 -1.71 19.52 5.25
N GLY A 13 -0.59 19.82 5.90
CA GLY A 13 -0.52 20.20 7.30
C GLY A 13 0.62 19.56 8.08
N ALA A 14 0.54 19.75 9.40
CA ALA A 14 1.44 19.14 10.36
C ALA A 14 0.68 18.07 11.18
N PHE A 15 1.23 16.89 11.28
CA PHE A 15 0.63 15.73 11.93
C PHE A 15 1.59 15.19 12.98
N LYS A 16 1.07 14.66 14.10
CA LYS A 16 1.87 13.80 14.97
C LYS A 16 2.33 12.58 14.18
N GLY A 17 3.48 12.02 14.52
CA GLY A 17 4.03 10.87 13.79
C GLY A 17 3.07 9.67 13.73
N GLU A 18 2.43 9.32 14.85
CA GLU A 18 1.40 8.27 14.90
C GLU A 18 0.20 8.55 13.98
N GLU A 19 -0.26 9.80 13.92
CA GLU A 19 -1.34 10.19 13.01
C GLU A 19 -0.93 10.06 11.55
N ALA A 20 0.31 10.43 11.22
CA ALA A 20 0.86 10.25 9.87
C ALA A 20 1.01 8.75 9.52
N ALA A 21 1.45 7.92 10.46
CA ALA A 21 1.54 6.48 10.28
C ALA A 21 0.14 5.85 10.04
N LEU A 22 -0.88 6.26 10.80
CA LEU A 22 -2.26 5.84 10.56
C LEU A 22 -2.74 6.24 9.16
N LYS A 23 -2.48 7.48 8.74
CA LYS A 23 -2.85 7.95 7.39
C LYS A 23 -2.13 7.18 6.28
N LEU A 24 -0.88 6.77 6.51
CA LEU A 24 -0.14 5.93 5.58
C LEU A 24 -0.79 4.54 5.46
N LEU A 25 -1.09 3.89 6.59
CA LEU A 25 -1.75 2.58 6.62
C LEU A 25 -3.19 2.63 6.04
N GLU A 26 -3.85 3.78 6.13
CA GLU A 26 -5.15 4.06 5.50
C GLU A 26 -5.06 4.38 4.00
N ASP A 27 -3.87 4.36 3.39
CA ASP A 27 -3.60 4.82 2.02
C ASP A 27 -4.05 6.28 1.78
N ARG A 28 -3.82 7.13 2.76
CA ARG A 28 -4.07 8.58 2.70
C ARG A 28 -2.78 9.39 2.65
N MET A 29 -1.63 8.73 2.73
CA MET A 29 -0.28 9.23 2.48
C MET A 29 0.48 8.23 1.63
N THR A 30 1.41 8.72 0.85
CA THR A 30 2.25 7.88 -0.03
C THR A 30 3.31 7.14 0.76
N PRO A 31 3.61 5.88 0.43
CA PRO A 31 4.71 5.13 1.04
C PRO A 31 6.09 5.48 0.47
N TYR A 32 6.15 6.26 -0.63
CA TYR A 32 7.38 6.46 -1.39
C TYR A 32 8.44 7.23 -0.60
N LEU A 33 9.71 6.84 -0.77
CA LEU A 33 10.84 7.52 -0.14
C LEU A 33 11.25 8.79 -0.88
N TRP A 34 11.13 8.78 -2.20
CA TRP A 34 11.57 9.87 -3.07
C TRP A 34 10.76 11.18 -2.89
N ASP A 35 9.57 11.12 -2.31
CA ASP A 35 8.75 12.30 -1.99
C ASP A 35 8.90 12.78 -0.53
N LYS A 36 9.95 12.32 0.19
CA LYS A 36 10.14 12.59 1.62
C LYS A 36 11.57 12.98 1.98
N ILE A 37 11.68 13.84 2.98
CA ILE A 37 12.93 14.16 3.66
C ILE A 37 12.81 13.73 5.11
N PHE A 38 13.79 12.98 5.60
CA PHE A 38 13.81 12.44 6.95
C PHE A 38 14.92 13.10 7.78
N ARG A 39 14.60 13.43 9.02
CA ARG A 39 15.64 13.73 9.99
C ARG A 39 16.40 12.43 10.33
N VAL A 40 17.72 12.45 10.23
CA VAL A 40 18.58 11.26 10.44
C VAL A 40 18.29 10.58 11.78
N SER A 41 18.12 11.36 12.86
CA SER A 41 17.80 10.81 14.19
C SER A 41 16.50 10.00 14.24
N THR A 42 15.53 10.32 13.38
CA THR A 42 14.23 9.59 13.31
C THR A 42 14.39 8.22 12.68
N ILE A 43 15.30 8.07 11.72
CA ILE A 43 15.50 6.83 10.95
C ILE A 43 16.74 6.04 11.36
N ALA A 44 17.49 6.50 12.36
CA ALA A 44 18.81 5.95 12.70
C ALA A 44 18.81 4.43 13.00
N LYS A 45 17.70 3.92 13.54
CA LYS A 45 17.52 2.49 13.88
C LYS A 45 16.71 1.69 12.87
N THR A 46 16.11 2.35 11.88
CA THR A 46 15.29 1.69 10.86
C THR A 46 16.19 1.14 9.75
N ARG A 47 15.97 -0.11 9.35
CA ARG A 47 16.69 -0.77 8.25
C ARG A 47 15.67 -1.38 7.30
N PHE A 48 16.00 -1.45 6.02
CA PHE A 48 15.18 -2.18 5.04
C PHE A 48 15.25 -3.67 5.31
N PRO A 49 14.13 -4.40 5.22
CA PRO A 49 14.14 -5.85 5.28
C PRO A 49 14.84 -6.41 4.02
N HIS A 50 15.67 -7.43 4.21
CA HIS A 50 16.44 -8.03 3.11
C HIS A 50 15.65 -9.03 2.26
N ASP A 51 14.51 -9.49 2.77
CA ASP A 51 13.66 -10.53 2.20
C ASP A 51 12.34 -9.97 1.61
N ILE A 52 12.25 -8.65 1.47
CA ILE A 52 11.17 -7.92 0.82
C ILE A 52 11.76 -7.09 -0.32
N HIS A 53 11.29 -7.32 -1.54
CA HIS A 53 11.78 -6.64 -2.73
C HIS A 53 10.74 -5.69 -3.34
N ARG A 54 9.56 -5.62 -2.72
CA ARG A 54 8.49 -4.72 -3.13
C ARG A 54 7.74 -4.15 -1.95
N ALA A 55 7.46 -2.84 -2.02
CA ALA A 55 6.80 -2.06 -0.97
C ALA A 55 7.56 -2.07 0.38
N GLU A 56 8.87 -2.35 0.36
CA GLU A 56 9.78 -2.21 1.49
C GLU A 56 9.82 -0.76 2.01
N ASP A 57 9.57 0.20 1.12
CA ASP A 57 9.41 1.61 1.44
C ASP A 57 8.20 1.86 2.35
N ALA A 58 7.09 1.14 2.17
CA ALA A 58 5.93 1.25 3.04
C ALA A 58 6.26 0.86 4.48
N TYR A 59 7.04 -0.20 4.68
CA TYR A 59 7.55 -0.56 6.00
C TYR A 59 8.45 0.55 6.57
N PHE A 60 9.44 0.99 5.79
CA PHE A 60 10.40 2.00 6.23
C PHE A 60 9.71 3.30 6.64
N VAL A 61 8.78 3.79 5.81
CA VAL A 61 8.04 5.03 6.08
C VAL A 61 7.10 4.86 7.28
N THR A 62 6.44 3.70 7.44
CA THR A 62 5.62 3.42 8.63
C THR A 62 6.46 3.51 9.90
N ALA A 63 7.60 2.85 9.94
CA ALA A 63 8.51 2.89 11.09
C ALA A 63 9.04 4.31 11.35
N ALA A 64 9.45 5.03 10.30
CA ALA A 64 9.91 6.40 10.42
C ALA A 64 8.82 7.33 10.98
N PHE A 65 7.59 7.20 10.50
CA PHE A 65 6.48 8.01 11.01
C PHE A 65 6.12 7.67 12.45
N THR A 66 6.11 6.41 12.82
CA THR A 66 5.84 5.97 14.20
C THR A 66 6.87 6.53 15.19
N HIS A 67 8.13 6.67 14.76
CA HIS A 67 9.20 7.27 15.58
C HIS A 67 9.26 8.81 15.50
N ALA A 68 8.59 9.43 14.55
CA ALA A 68 8.62 10.88 14.39
C ALA A 68 7.74 11.58 15.44
N GLN A 69 8.23 12.69 15.97
CA GLN A 69 7.39 13.59 16.78
C GLN A 69 6.36 14.31 15.91
N GLN A 70 6.80 14.73 14.71
CA GLN A 70 5.97 15.46 13.77
C GLN A 70 6.34 15.12 12.33
N VAL A 71 5.31 15.06 11.47
CA VAL A 71 5.40 14.95 10.01
C VAL A 71 4.70 16.16 9.40
N VAL A 72 5.41 16.89 8.55
CA VAL A 72 4.87 18.07 7.86
C VAL A 72 4.75 17.78 6.37
N THR A 73 3.61 18.08 5.79
CA THR A 73 3.37 17.99 4.35
C THR A 73 3.29 19.39 3.74
N ILE A 74 3.98 19.58 2.63
CA ILE A 74 4.05 20.87 1.93
C ILE A 74 3.31 20.82 0.59
N SER A 75 2.98 21.99 0.04
CA SER A 75 2.22 22.10 -1.21
C SER A 75 3.08 22.00 -2.47
N ASP A 76 4.39 22.18 -2.31
CA ASP A 76 5.31 22.32 -3.43
C ASP A 76 5.60 20.97 -4.09
N PHE A 77 5.70 20.97 -5.41
CA PHE A 77 6.11 19.81 -6.20
C PHE A 77 7.63 19.87 -6.38
N LEU A 78 8.36 19.07 -5.62
CA LEU A 78 9.83 19.11 -5.57
C LEU A 78 10.50 17.92 -6.27
N TYR A 79 9.71 16.98 -6.76
CA TYR A 79 10.23 15.77 -7.40
C TYR A 79 9.39 15.36 -8.62
N ASP A 80 10.06 15.13 -9.73
CA ASP A 80 9.47 14.58 -10.95
C ASP A 80 9.74 13.08 -11.02
N TYR A 81 8.68 12.28 -10.93
CA TYR A 81 8.75 10.83 -11.04
C TYR A 81 8.42 10.38 -12.46
N THR A 82 9.38 9.77 -13.12
CA THR A 82 9.17 9.18 -14.44
C THR A 82 8.53 7.80 -14.31
N VAL A 83 7.37 7.61 -14.94
CA VAL A 83 6.70 6.30 -15.01
C VAL A 83 7.17 5.59 -16.27
N ASP A 84 7.81 4.45 -16.09
CA ASP A 84 8.20 3.54 -17.18
C ASP A 84 7.41 2.23 -17.06
N ALA A 85 6.80 1.79 -18.17
CA ALA A 85 6.03 0.55 -18.23
C ALA A 85 6.89 -0.71 -17.97
N GLY A 86 8.21 -0.65 -18.24
CA GLY A 86 9.20 -1.70 -17.95
C GLY A 86 9.78 -1.65 -16.54
N GLY A 87 9.32 -0.72 -15.68
CA GLY A 87 9.87 -0.51 -14.34
C GLY A 87 9.64 -1.68 -13.37
N LEU A 88 10.44 -1.72 -12.31
CA LEU A 88 10.45 -2.78 -11.28
C LEU A 88 9.09 -3.09 -10.66
N THR A 89 8.19 -2.12 -10.62
CA THR A 89 6.89 -2.23 -9.92
C THR A 89 5.90 -3.13 -10.66
N TRP A 90 5.93 -3.17 -12.00
CA TRP A 90 4.90 -3.80 -12.81
C TRP A 90 5.39 -4.98 -13.65
N GLY A 91 6.71 -5.21 -13.73
CA GLY A 91 7.31 -6.22 -14.59
C GLY A 91 7.26 -7.67 -14.09
N ARG A 92 6.86 -7.91 -12.83
CA ARG A 92 6.80 -9.26 -12.25
C ARG A 92 5.69 -9.37 -11.20
N ILE A 93 5.23 -10.60 -10.97
CA ILE A 93 4.32 -10.93 -9.87
C ILE A 93 5.16 -11.12 -8.60
N THR A 94 4.83 -10.39 -7.53
CA THR A 94 5.42 -10.59 -6.20
C THR A 94 4.95 -11.94 -5.64
N PRO A 95 5.84 -12.79 -5.09
CA PRO A 95 5.44 -14.00 -4.38
C PRO A 95 4.50 -13.66 -3.21
N VAL A 96 3.43 -14.45 -3.02
CA VAL A 96 2.41 -14.16 -1.99
C VAL A 96 3.01 -14.20 -0.58
N ASP A 97 3.97 -15.09 -0.34
CA ASP A 97 4.69 -15.19 0.94
C ASP A 97 5.54 -13.94 1.25
N GLU A 98 6.06 -13.24 0.23
CA GLU A 98 6.70 -11.94 0.40
C GLU A 98 5.70 -10.88 0.89
N SER A 99 4.48 -10.89 0.34
CA SER A 99 3.39 -10.01 0.80
C SER A 99 2.94 -10.34 2.23
N VAL A 100 2.94 -11.62 2.62
CA VAL A 100 2.68 -12.04 4.00
C VAL A 100 3.73 -11.48 4.95
N ARG A 101 5.01 -11.60 4.60
CA ARG A 101 6.12 -11.01 5.39
C ARG A 101 6.02 -9.50 5.47
N LEU A 102 5.70 -8.82 4.35
CA LEU A 102 5.48 -7.37 4.35
C LEU A 102 4.41 -6.95 5.36
N VAL A 103 3.28 -7.64 5.41
CA VAL A 103 2.20 -7.34 6.38
C VAL A 103 2.68 -7.54 7.82
N ALA A 104 3.51 -8.55 8.09
CA ALA A 104 4.10 -8.77 9.41
C ALA A 104 5.04 -7.61 9.78
N TYR A 105 5.91 -7.19 8.86
CA TYR A 105 6.78 -6.03 9.05
C TYR A 105 6.01 -4.72 9.27
N LEU A 106 4.94 -4.49 8.51
CA LEU A 106 4.08 -3.30 8.70
C LEU A 106 3.42 -3.29 10.08
N ARG A 107 2.99 -4.45 10.57
CA ARG A 107 2.41 -4.59 11.92
C ARG A 107 3.43 -4.30 13.01
N ASP A 108 4.65 -4.80 12.86
CA ASP A 108 5.77 -4.52 13.77
C ASP A 108 6.10 -3.03 13.77
N ALA A 109 6.27 -2.42 12.60
CA ALA A 109 6.52 -0.99 12.44
C ALA A 109 5.41 -0.11 13.04
N ALA A 110 4.16 -0.55 12.95
CA ALA A 110 3.01 0.15 13.54
C ALA A 110 3.00 0.09 15.07
N GLY A 111 3.75 -0.82 15.69
CA GLY A 111 3.87 -0.93 17.16
C GLY A 111 2.52 -1.01 17.88
N GLY A 112 2.25 -0.08 18.79
CA GLY A 112 1.02 -0.02 19.57
C GLY A 112 -0.22 0.51 18.83
N LEU A 113 -0.08 1.07 17.62
CA LEU A 113 -1.20 1.68 16.89
C LEU A 113 -2.41 0.74 16.69
N PRO A 114 -2.24 -0.56 16.35
CA PRO A 114 -3.35 -1.48 16.17
C PRO A 114 -4.19 -1.77 17.42
N SER A 115 -3.74 -1.36 18.61
CA SER A 115 -4.50 -1.49 19.86
C SER A 115 -5.75 -0.59 19.89
N SER A 116 -5.74 0.52 19.15
CA SER A 116 -6.89 1.41 19.00
C SER A 116 -7.87 0.92 17.93
N PRO A 117 -9.18 1.24 18.02
CA PRO A 117 -10.15 0.89 16.99
C PRO A 117 -9.77 1.43 15.60
N ARG A 118 -9.25 2.66 15.52
CA ARG A 118 -8.80 3.26 14.26
C ARG A 118 -7.54 2.56 13.73
N GLY A 119 -6.57 2.30 14.59
CA GLY A 119 -5.34 1.62 14.22
C GLY A 119 -5.57 0.20 13.70
N ARG A 120 -6.53 -0.54 14.31
CA ARG A 120 -6.96 -1.84 13.80
C ARG A 120 -7.54 -1.73 12.38
N LYS A 121 -8.42 -0.76 12.12
CA LYS A 121 -8.99 -0.53 10.78
C LYS A 121 -7.93 -0.09 9.77
N ALA A 122 -7.00 0.77 10.16
CA ALA A 122 -5.88 1.20 9.33
C ALA A 122 -4.99 0.00 8.96
N MET A 123 -4.66 -0.86 9.93
CA MET A 123 -3.88 -2.06 9.68
C MET A 123 -4.64 -3.06 8.79
N SER A 124 -5.95 -3.25 9.01
CA SER A 124 -6.81 -4.07 8.13
C SER A 124 -6.79 -3.52 6.69
N THR A 125 -6.86 -2.21 6.53
CA THR A 125 -6.81 -1.53 5.21
C THR A 125 -5.48 -1.79 4.51
N SER A 126 -4.36 -1.60 5.19
CA SER A 126 -3.02 -1.86 4.65
C SER A 126 -2.85 -3.34 4.28
N HIS A 127 -3.34 -4.25 5.12
CA HIS A 127 -3.33 -5.69 4.88
C HIS A 127 -4.10 -6.05 3.59
N VAL A 128 -5.37 -5.67 3.51
CA VAL A 128 -6.22 -5.95 2.33
C VAL A 128 -5.61 -5.34 1.08
N LEU A 129 -5.13 -4.08 1.15
CA LEU A 129 -4.52 -3.39 0.02
C LEU A 129 -3.26 -4.10 -0.49
N THR A 130 -2.44 -4.66 0.41
CA THR A 130 -1.24 -5.42 0.03
C THR A 130 -1.61 -6.60 -0.88
N PHE A 131 -2.63 -7.38 -0.53
CA PHE A 131 -3.04 -8.53 -1.34
C PHE A 131 -3.88 -8.13 -2.58
N LEU A 132 -4.62 -7.02 -2.53
CA LEU A 132 -5.23 -6.45 -3.73
C LEU A 132 -4.16 -6.02 -4.75
N ASN A 133 -3.09 -5.37 -4.30
CA ASN A 133 -1.98 -4.98 -5.18
C ASN A 133 -1.26 -6.20 -5.77
N ASN A 134 -1.07 -7.26 -4.99
CA ASN A 134 -0.46 -8.50 -5.48
C ASN A 134 -1.38 -9.18 -6.52
N ALA A 135 -2.67 -9.33 -6.22
CA ALA A 135 -3.65 -9.86 -7.18
C ALA A 135 -3.74 -9.00 -8.46
N GLN A 136 -3.60 -7.69 -8.33
CA GLN A 136 -3.54 -6.76 -9.47
C GLN A 136 -2.30 -6.98 -10.34
N GLN A 137 -1.12 -7.23 -9.75
CA GLN A 137 0.07 -7.59 -10.53
C GLN A 137 -0.17 -8.87 -11.33
N ALA A 138 -0.77 -9.89 -10.71
CA ALA A 138 -1.11 -11.12 -11.40
C ALA A 138 -2.07 -10.88 -12.59
N LEU A 139 -3.01 -9.92 -12.45
CA LEU A 139 -3.88 -9.53 -13.56
C LEU A 139 -3.14 -8.83 -14.70
N ILE A 140 -2.15 -8.01 -14.39
CA ILE A 140 -1.39 -7.21 -15.37
C ILE A 140 -0.37 -8.10 -16.10
N VAL A 141 0.43 -8.84 -15.33
CA VAL A 141 1.48 -9.71 -15.88
C VAL A 141 0.88 -10.91 -16.62
N GLY A 142 -0.23 -11.47 -16.10
CA GLY A 142 -0.87 -12.66 -16.67
C GLY A 142 0.00 -13.92 -16.52
N GLY A 143 -0.23 -14.87 -17.41
CA GLY A 143 0.51 -16.14 -17.41
C GLY A 143 -0.19 -17.25 -16.60
N PRO A 144 0.39 -18.48 -16.63
CA PRO A 144 -0.24 -19.67 -16.03
C PRO A 144 -0.43 -19.56 -14.52
N ASP A 145 0.46 -18.88 -13.82
CA ASP A 145 0.45 -18.79 -12.35
C ASP A 145 -0.49 -17.67 -11.81
N ALA A 146 -0.96 -16.79 -12.68
CA ALA A 146 -1.74 -15.60 -12.28
C ALA A 146 -3.01 -15.97 -11.50
N GLU A 147 -3.72 -17.02 -11.94
CA GLU A 147 -4.94 -17.46 -11.29
C GLU A 147 -4.68 -18.02 -9.88
N ASP A 148 -3.60 -18.78 -9.72
CA ASP A 148 -3.24 -19.34 -8.41
C ASP A 148 -2.77 -18.24 -7.44
N VAL A 149 -2.05 -17.23 -7.91
CA VAL A 149 -1.70 -16.05 -7.11
C VAL A 149 -2.97 -15.33 -6.64
N ILE A 150 -3.94 -15.10 -7.52
CA ILE A 150 -5.20 -14.46 -7.17
C ILE A 150 -5.98 -15.27 -6.12
N LYS A 151 -6.04 -16.61 -6.28
CA LYS A 151 -6.66 -17.50 -5.29
C LYS A 151 -5.97 -17.45 -3.93
N LYS A 152 -4.63 -17.48 -3.91
CA LYS A 152 -3.83 -17.35 -2.68
C LYS A 152 -4.06 -15.99 -2.02
N CYS A 153 -3.99 -14.88 -2.76
CA CYS A 153 -4.27 -13.55 -2.22
C CYS A 153 -5.66 -13.47 -1.56
N ARG A 154 -6.65 -14.15 -2.14
CA ARG A 154 -8.02 -14.25 -1.59
C ARG A 154 -8.05 -14.88 -0.20
N SER A 155 -7.20 -15.86 0.09
CA SER A 155 -7.17 -16.56 1.38
C SER A 155 -6.47 -15.76 2.49
N GLU A 156 -5.62 -14.81 2.16
CA GLU A 156 -4.75 -14.11 3.10
C GLU A 156 -5.46 -13.05 3.97
N PHE A 157 -6.70 -12.68 3.68
CA PHE A 157 -7.44 -11.73 4.52
C PHE A 157 -8.85 -12.21 4.82
N SER A 158 -9.38 -11.81 5.98
CA SER A 158 -10.68 -12.20 6.49
C SER A 158 -11.79 -11.24 6.08
N TRP A 159 -13.05 -11.66 6.24
CA TRP A 159 -14.20 -10.77 6.06
C TRP A 159 -14.22 -9.60 7.05
N SER A 160 -13.77 -9.82 8.29
CA SER A 160 -13.66 -8.71 9.25
C SER A 160 -12.70 -7.62 8.77
N GLN A 161 -11.57 -8.00 8.17
CA GLN A 161 -10.64 -7.05 7.56
C GLN A 161 -11.25 -6.33 6.34
N VAL A 162 -12.06 -7.02 5.55
CA VAL A 162 -12.82 -6.38 4.45
C VAL A 162 -13.78 -5.32 4.98
N PHE A 163 -14.54 -5.63 6.06
CA PHE A 163 -15.44 -4.66 6.69
C PHE A 163 -14.71 -3.47 7.31
N ASP A 164 -13.62 -3.70 8.02
CA ASP A 164 -12.77 -2.64 8.56
C ASP A 164 -12.25 -1.74 7.43
N THR A 165 -11.80 -2.34 6.34
CA THR A 165 -11.30 -1.63 5.15
C THR A 165 -12.40 -0.80 4.50
N ALA A 166 -13.61 -1.34 4.37
CA ALA A 166 -14.75 -0.61 3.79
C ALA A 166 -15.12 0.66 4.59
N GLN A 167 -14.94 0.63 5.92
CA GLN A 167 -15.16 1.79 6.79
C GLN A 167 -14.06 2.86 6.65
N THR A 168 -12.89 2.48 6.15
CA THR A 168 -11.75 3.38 5.93
C THR A 168 -11.66 3.86 4.48
N ARG A 169 -11.74 2.91 3.54
CA ARG A 169 -11.60 3.10 2.09
C ARG A 169 -12.61 2.20 1.36
N VAL A 170 -13.78 2.72 1.08
CA VAL A 170 -14.91 1.97 0.49
C VAL A 170 -14.50 1.18 -0.76
N ILE A 171 -13.71 1.78 -1.66
CA ILE A 171 -13.30 1.12 -2.91
C ILE A 171 -12.43 -0.11 -2.66
N TYR A 172 -11.56 -0.10 -1.65
CA TYR A 172 -10.71 -1.25 -1.32
C TYR A 172 -11.50 -2.33 -0.57
N GLY A 173 -12.46 -1.92 0.27
CA GLY A 173 -13.41 -2.86 0.87
C GLY A 173 -14.25 -3.57 -0.18
N ALA A 174 -14.78 -2.82 -1.16
CA ALA A 174 -15.54 -3.39 -2.27
C ALA A 174 -14.68 -4.32 -3.14
N ALA A 175 -13.45 -3.93 -3.49
CA ALA A 175 -12.51 -4.77 -4.24
C ALA A 175 -12.15 -6.05 -3.46
N GLY A 176 -11.91 -5.94 -2.15
CA GLY A 176 -11.67 -7.09 -1.26
C GLY A 176 -12.86 -8.05 -1.21
N ALA A 177 -14.08 -7.51 -1.10
CA ALA A 177 -15.31 -8.32 -1.15
C ALA A 177 -15.46 -9.01 -2.51
N LEU A 178 -15.24 -8.32 -3.63
CA LEU A 178 -15.26 -8.92 -4.97
C LEU A 178 -14.24 -10.05 -5.08
N LEU A 179 -13.00 -9.84 -4.64
CA LEU A 179 -11.97 -10.87 -4.66
C LEU A 179 -12.37 -12.09 -3.80
N LYS A 180 -13.01 -11.85 -2.64
CA LYS A 180 -13.53 -12.91 -1.75
C LYS A 180 -14.69 -13.72 -2.37
N ILE A 181 -15.62 -13.04 -3.05
CA ILE A 181 -16.81 -13.68 -3.60
C ILE A 181 -16.49 -14.39 -4.92
N SER A 182 -15.88 -13.66 -5.85
CA SER A 182 -15.60 -14.15 -7.20
C SER A 182 -14.31 -13.52 -7.78
N PRO A 183 -13.21 -14.26 -7.81
CA PRO A 183 -12.00 -13.81 -8.50
C PRO A 183 -12.22 -13.44 -9.97
N ALA A 184 -13.20 -14.09 -10.63
CA ALA A 184 -13.56 -13.77 -12.03
C ALA A 184 -14.18 -12.37 -12.14
N LEU A 185 -15.14 -12.04 -11.26
CA LEU A 185 -15.72 -10.68 -11.21
C LEU A 185 -14.69 -9.63 -10.79
N TYR A 186 -13.83 -9.95 -9.83
CA TYR A 186 -12.72 -9.08 -9.46
C TYR A 186 -11.84 -8.76 -10.68
N ARG A 187 -11.46 -9.78 -11.47
CA ARG A 187 -10.67 -9.61 -12.69
C ARG A 187 -11.34 -8.64 -13.67
N VAL A 188 -12.64 -8.78 -13.92
CA VAL A 188 -13.38 -7.96 -14.87
C VAL A 188 -13.54 -6.52 -14.35
N LEU A 189 -14.11 -6.35 -13.16
CA LEU A 189 -14.51 -5.05 -12.65
C LEU A 189 -13.35 -4.24 -12.10
N TYR A 190 -12.53 -4.84 -11.25
CA TYR A 190 -11.38 -4.15 -10.68
C TYR A 190 -10.25 -3.98 -11.71
N GLY A 191 -10.07 -4.95 -12.60
CA GLY A 191 -9.15 -4.83 -13.72
C GLY A 191 -9.52 -3.67 -14.67
N ALA A 192 -10.80 -3.48 -14.97
CA ALA A 192 -11.28 -2.33 -15.74
C ALA A 192 -11.04 -1.00 -15.01
N TYR A 193 -11.28 -0.96 -13.69
CA TYR A 193 -10.98 0.22 -12.86
C TYR A 193 -9.48 0.57 -12.91
N VAL A 194 -8.62 -0.43 -12.77
CA VAL A 194 -7.16 -0.27 -12.80
C VAL A 194 -6.69 0.26 -14.15
N LYS A 195 -7.14 -0.36 -15.25
CA LYS A 195 -6.82 0.10 -16.60
C LYS A 195 -7.21 1.57 -16.81
N ARG A 196 -8.41 1.95 -16.36
CA ARG A 196 -8.88 3.33 -16.47
C ARG A 196 -8.08 4.31 -15.62
N THR A 197 -7.67 3.90 -14.41
CA THR A 197 -7.02 4.78 -13.43
C THR A 197 -5.53 4.97 -13.70
N TYR A 198 -4.87 3.93 -14.19
CA TYR A 198 -3.41 3.90 -14.36
C TYR A 198 -2.96 3.90 -15.83
N GLY A 199 -3.88 3.77 -16.79
CA GLY A 199 -3.55 3.76 -18.21
C GLY A 199 -2.82 2.50 -18.69
N LEU A 200 -3.04 1.37 -17.99
CA LEU A 200 -2.39 0.07 -18.23
C LEU A 200 -3.25 -0.82 -19.14
#